data_e374e14d623697dba99987a29ce22608
#
_entry.id   e374e14d623697dba99987a29ce22608
#
_cell.length_a   1.000
_cell.length_b   1.000
_cell.length_c   1.000
_cell.angle_alpha   90.00
_cell.angle_beta   90.00
_cell.angle_gamma   90.00
#
_symmetry.space_group_name_H-M   'P 1'
#
loop_
_entity.id
_entity.type
_entity.pdbx_description
1 polymer ?
#
loop_
_entity_poly.entity_id
_entity_poly.type
_entity_poly.pdbx_seq_one_letter_code
_entity_poly.pdbx_strand_id
1 'polypeptide(L)'
;MFDFPDKFPRAKIIKLEENYRSYQPILDLANAVIEEEAHKYTKVLHAARVGGEKPKLLFFKETHDEAGWVARKIRELYNDGAALNKISVLCRSNYLSLPLQMELAKLN
;
A
#
# COMPACT_ATOMS: atom_id res chain seq x y z
N MET A 1 -17.52 -11.69 7.41
CA MET A 1 -17.47 -10.54 8.34
C MET A 1 -18.60 -9.54 8.13
N PHE A 2 -18.96 -9.21 6.88
CA PHE A 2 -20.04 -8.24 6.62
C PHE A 2 -21.43 -8.71 7.09
N ASP A 3 -21.66 -10.02 7.17
CA ASP A 3 -22.93 -10.59 7.64
C ASP A 3 -23.02 -10.71 9.17
N PHE A 4 -21.96 -10.33 9.90
CA PHE A 4 -21.97 -10.45 11.36
C PHE A 4 -23.13 -9.70 12.01
N PRO A 5 -23.45 -8.45 11.64
CA PRO A 5 -24.60 -7.74 12.22
C PRO A 5 -25.94 -8.40 11.90
N ASP A 6 -26.04 -9.08 10.75
CA ASP A 6 -27.27 -9.80 10.37
C ASP A 6 -27.48 -11.04 11.22
N LYS A 7 -26.40 -11.74 11.58
CA LYS A 7 -26.45 -12.94 12.43
C LYS A 7 -26.62 -12.59 13.89
N PHE A 8 -26.12 -11.43 14.30
CA PHE A 8 -26.15 -10.98 15.69
C PHE A 8 -26.78 -9.58 15.76
N PRO A 9 -28.12 -9.48 15.79
CA PRO A 9 -28.81 -8.18 15.75
C PRO A 9 -28.42 -7.21 16.86
N ARG A 10 -27.94 -7.74 17.99
CA ARG A 10 -27.47 -6.89 19.11
C ARG A 10 -26.01 -6.44 18.96
N ALA A 11 -25.33 -6.88 17.92
CA ALA A 11 -23.95 -6.50 17.70
C ALA A 11 -23.85 -5.00 17.50
N LYS A 12 -22.84 -4.40 18.14
CA LYS A 12 -22.55 -2.97 18.00
C LYS A 12 -21.39 -2.81 17.05
N ILE A 13 -21.57 -1.99 16.02
CA ILE A 13 -20.53 -1.70 15.06
C ILE A 13 -19.76 -0.47 15.53
N ILE A 14 -18.46 -0.64 15.77
CA ILE A 14 -17.57 0.46 16.12
C ILE A 14 -16.57 0.62 14.98
N LYS A 15 -16.48 1.83 14.43
CA LYS A 15 -15.55 2.12 13.33
C LYS A 15 -14.28 2.75 13.88
N LEU A 16 -13.14 2.13 13.57
CA LEU A 16 -11.83 2.67 13.94
C LEU A 16 -11.29 3.42 12.74
N GLU A 17 -11.55 4.74 12.69
CA GLU A 17 -11.25 5.55 11.52
C GLU A 17 -9.95 6.34 11.63
N GLU A 18 -9.45 6.58 12.83
CA GLU A 18 -8.19 7.31 13.01
C GLU A 18 -6.99 6.39 12.81
N ASN A 19 -6.05 6.82 11.98
CA ASN A 19 -4.87 6.03 11.62
C ASN A 19 -3.59 6.76 12.05
N TYR A 20 -2.78 6.07 12.83
CA TYR A 20 -1.53 6.63 13.37
C TYR A 20 -0.29 6.20 12.58
N ARG A 21 -0.43 5.32 11.60
CA ARG A 21 0.69 4.79 10.81
C ARG A 21 1.00 5.63 9.58
N SER A 22 -0.04 5.97 8.83
CA SER A 22 0.11 6.54 7.48
C SER A 22 -0.22 8.02 7.44
N TYR A 23 0.35 8.71 6.45
CA TYR A 23 -0.03 10.08 6.15
C TYR A 23 -1.31 10.12 5.33
N GLN A 24 -1.99 11.26 5.35
CA GLN A 24 -3.30 11.40 4.70
C GLN A 24 -3.31 11.08 3.19
N PRO A 25 -2.30 11.47 2.37
CA PRO A 25 -2.33 11.12 0.95
C PRO A 25 -2.42 9.63 0.67
N ILE A 26 -1.83 8.79 1.52
CA ILE A 26 -1.92 7.34 1.42
C ILE A 26 -3.33 6.88 1.79
N LEU A 27 -3.88 7.45 2.85
CA LEU A 27 -5.22 7.10 3.31
C LEU A 27 -6.30 7.57 2.33
N ASP A 28 -6.07 8.69 1.63
CA ASP A 28 -6.99 9.18 0.60
C ASP A 28 -7.11 8.15 -0.53
N LEU A 29 -5.98 7.55 -0.95
CA LEU A 29 -6.02 6.48 -1.95
C LEU A 29 -6.76 5.25 -1.42
N ALA A 30 -6.49 4.84 -0.19
CA ALA A 30 -7.17 3.70 0.44
C ALA A 30 -8.67 3.95 0.55
N ASN A 31 -9.08 5.16 0.93
CA ASN A 31 -10.50 5.53 1.02
C ASN A 31 -11.18 5.46 -0.34
N ALA A 32 -10.51 5.92 -1.39
CA ALA A 32 -11.04 5.86 -2.76
C ALA A 32 -11.26 4.42 -3.22
N VAL A 33 -10.34 3.52 -2.90
CA VAL A 33 -10.46 2.09 -3.23
C VAL A 33 -11.63 1.46 -2.47
N ILE A 34 -11.78 1.78 -1.18
CA ILE A 34 -12.84 1.24 -0.33
C ILE A 34 -14.22 1.71 -0.81
N GLU A 35 -14.34 2.94 -1.30
CA GLU A 35 -15.62 3.48 -1.78
C GLU A 35 -16.22 2.70 -2.94
N GLU A 36 -15.39 2.00 -3.71
CA GLU A 36 -15.86 1.20 -4.84
C GLU A 36 -16.40 -0.17 -4.42
N GLU A 37 -16.24 -0.57 -3.17
CA GLU A 37 -16.75 -1.83 -2.68
C GLU A 37 -18.27 -1.78 -2.49
N ALA A 38 -18.96 -2.80 -3.03
CA ALA A 38 -20.42 -2.90 -2.92
C ALA A 38 -20.90 -3.22 -1.51
N HIS A 39 -20.10 -3.97 -0.75
CA HIS A 39 -20.41 -4.39 0.62
C HIS A 39 -19.40 -3.81 1.58
N LYS A 40 -19.65 -2.62 2.07
CA LYS A 40 -18.73 -1.94 2.98
C LYS A 40 -19.47 -1.33 4.15
N TYR A 41 -18.77 -1.28 5.28
CA TYR A 41 -19.15 -0.35 6.33
C TYR A 41 -18.63 1.02 5.93
N THR A 42 -19.42 2.07 6.13
CA THR A 42 -19.03 3.43 5.79
C THR A 42 -17.89 3.88 6.70
N LYS A 43 -16.67 3.60 6.30
CA LYS A 43 -15.47 3.91 7.08
C LYS A 43 -14.58 4.85 6.26
N VAL A 44 -14.23 5.97 6.85
CA VAL A 44 -13.31 6.94 6.26
C VAL A 44 -12.10 7.04 7.16
N LEU A 45 -10.92 6.73 6.61
CA LEU A 45 -9.68 6.75 7.36
C LEU A 45 -9.13 8.17 7.47
N HIS A 46 -8.73 8.55 8.66
CA HIS A 46 -8.13 9.87 8.94
C HIS A 46 -6.75 9.68 9.56
N ALA A 47 -5.76 10.40 9.02
CA ALA A 47 -4.40 10.32 9.53
C ALA A 47 -4.24 11.15 10.79
N ALA A 48 -3.55 10.58 11.79
CA ALA A 48 -3.08 11.33 12.95
C ALA A 48 -1.79 12.09 12.63
N ARG A 49 -1.08 11.67 11.56
CA ARG A 49 0.19 12.29 11.14
C ARG A 49 -0.06 13.33 10.06
N VAL A 50 0.68 14.43 10.11
CA VAL A 50 0.57 15.54 9.16
C VAL A 50 1.71 15.45 8.14
N GLY A 51 1.41 15.71 6.88
CA GLY A 51 2.39 15.71 5.78
C GLY A 51 2.32 14.45 4.93
N GLY A 52 3.44 14.10 4.33
CA GLY A 52 3.56 12.92 3.47
C GLY A 52 3.43 13.26 1.99
N GLU A 53 3.91 12.34 1.16
CA GLU A 53 3.84 12.47 -0.29
C GLU A 53 2.65 11.70 -0.84
N LYS A 54 2.13 12.15 -1.98
CA LYS A 54 1.05 11.43 -2.67
C LYS A 54 1.59 10.14 -3.25
N PRO A 55 0.80 9.04 -3.20
CA PRO A 55 1.15 7.82 -3.90
C PRO A 55 1.27 8.07 -5.40
N LYS A 56 2.13 7.30 -6.05
CA LYS A 56 2.33 7.38 -7.50
C LYS A 56 1.85 6.10 -8.16
N LEU A 57 1.17 6.25 -9.29
CA LEU A 57 0.74 5.12 -10.11
C LEU A 57 1.54 5.15 -11.41
N LEU A 58 2.24 4.08 -11.69
CA LEU A 58 3.12 3.97 -12.85
C LEU A 58 2.71 2.74 -13.67
N PHE A 59 2.73 2.90 -14.99
CA PHE A 59 2.41 1.83 -15.92
C PHE A 59 3.64 1.46 -16.75
N PHE A 60 3.86 0.16 -16.91
CA PHE A 60 4.98 -0.36 -17.71
C PHE A 60 4.45 -1.38 -18.71
N LYS A 61 5.09 -1.44 -19.88
CA LYS A 61 4.69 -2.40 -20.91
C LYS A 61 5.20 -3.80 -20.61
N GLU A 62 6.38 -3.90 -19.98
CA GLU A 62 7.01 -5.18 -19.71
C GLU A 62 7.41 -5.30 -18.23
N THR A 63 7.39 -6.53 -17.74
CA THR A 63 7.69 -6.82 -16.34
C THR A 63 9.11 -6.40 -15.95
N HIS A 64 10.08 -6.59 -16.85
CA HIS A 64 11.46 -6.23 -16.50
C HIS A 64 11.66 -4.71 -16.42
N ASP A 65 10.90 -3.93 -17.18
CA ASP A 65 10.95 -2.46 -17.07
C ASP A 65 10.43 -2.00 -15.72
N GLU A 66 9.33 -2.61 -15.27
CA GLU A 66 8.77 -2.36 -13.95
C GLU A 66 9.78 -2.72 -12.85
N ALA A 67 10.34 -3.93 -12.93
CA ALA A 67 11.31 -4.40 -11.95
C ALA A 67 12.55 -3.50 -11.91
N GLY A 68 13.03 -3.09 -13.07
CA GLY A 68 14.17 -2.18 -13.17
C GLY A 68 13.90 -0.82 -12.55
N TRP A 69 12.71 -0.28 -12.78
CA TRP A 69 12.32 0.99 -12.17
C TRP A 69 12.27 0.91 -10.66
N VAL A 70 11.62 -0.16 -10.14
CA VAL A 70 11.49 -0.36 -8.68
C VAL A 70 12.87 -0.53 -8.05
N ALA A 71 13.75 -1.32 -8.67
CA ALA A 71 15.10 -1.54 -8.14
C ALA A 71 15.89 -0.23 -8.07
N ARG A 72 15.82 0.58 -9.12
CA ARG A 72 16.50 1.88 -9.15
C ARG A 72 15.92 2.83 -8.11
N LYS A 73 14.61 2.80 -7.91
CA LYS A 73 13.95 3.63 -6.90
C LYS A 73 14.38 3.24 -5.49
N ILE A 74 14.48 1.97 -5.21
CA ILE A 74 14.97 1.47 -3.91
C ILE A 74 16.41 1.93 -3.69
N ARG A 75 17.26 1.83 -4.70
CA ARG A 75 18.65 2.28 -4.59
C ARG A 75 18.73 3.78 -4.35
N GLU A 76 17.91 4.55 -5.05
CA GLU A 76 17.83 6.00 -4.85
C GLU A 76 17.46 6.34 -3.42
N LEU A 77 16.43 5.68 -2.88
CA LEU A 77 16.02 5.89 -1.49
C LEU A 77 17.12 5.50 -0.51
N TYR A 78 17.81 4.39 -0.77
CA TYR A 78 18.92 3.96 0.06
C TYR A 78 20.07 4.99 0.06
N ASN A 79 20.41 5.51 -1.11
CA ASN A 79 21.46 6.52 -1.24
C ASN A 79 21.06 7.84 -0.53
N ASP A 80 19.78 8.13 -0.44
CA ASP A 80 19.26 9.30 0.27
C ASP A 80 19.14 9.10 1.77
N GLY A 81 19.52 7.92 2.28
CA GLY A 81 19.56 7.65 3.71
C GLY A 81 18.45 6.76 4.25
N ALA A 82 17.57 6.24 3.39
CA ALA A 82 16.52 5.34 3.86
C ALA A 82 17.09 3.98 4.24
N ALA A 83 16.63 3.43 5.35
CA ALA A 83 17.03 2.09 5.78
C ALA A 83 16.28 1.04 4.95
N LEU A 84 17.01 0.05 4.43
CA LEU A 84 16.40 -0.99 3.60
C LEU A 84 15.33 -1.79 4.33
N ASN A 85 15.47 -1.99 5.64
CA ASN A 85 14.48 -2.70 6.45
C ASN A 85 13.18 -1.93 6.66
N LYS A 86 13.10 -0.69 6.17
CA LYS A 86 11.89 0.12 6.21
C LYS A 86 11.19 0.18 4.86
N ILE A 87 11.70 -0.53 3.86
CA ILE A 87 11.14 -0.57 2.51
C ILE A 87 10.57 -1.97 2.27
N SER A 88 9.35 -2.02 1.73
CA SER A 88 8.69 -3.28 1.41
C SER A 88 8.06 -3.20 0.02
N VAL A 89 8.13 -4.30 -0.71
CA VAL A 89 7.48 -4.45 -2.02
C VAL A 89 6.51 -5.61 -1.92
N LEU A 90 5.24 -5.34 -2.18
CA LEU A 90 4.19 -6.34 -2.09
C LEU A 90 3.84 -6.88 -3.48
N CYS A 91 3.83 -8.20 -3.62
CA CYS A 91 3.46 -8.89 -4.85
C CYS A 91 2.39 -9.93 -4.54
N ARG A 92 1.51 -10.18 -5.53
CA ARG A 92 0.43 -11.16 -5.34
C ARG A 92 0.94 -12.60 -5.17
N SER A 93 2.08 -12.92 -5.77
CA SER A 93 2.70 -14.23 -5.61
C SER A 93 4.21 -14.10 -5.67
N ASN A 94 4.90 -15.08 -5.09
CA ASN A 94 6.36 -15.04 -4.98
C ASN A 94 7.08 -14.99 -6.33
N TYR A 95 6.55 -15.68 -7.33
CA TYR A 95 7.24 -15.72 -8.62
C TYR A 95 7.21 -14.35 -9.33
N LEU A 96 6.23 -13.49 -9.00
CA LEU A 96 6.16 -12.13 -9.56
C LEU A 96 7.29 -11.23 -9.03
N SER A 97 7.92 -11.61 -7.92
CA SER A 97 9.03 -10.85 -7.36
C SER A 97 10.39 -11.24 -7.95
N LEU A 98 10.48 -12.33 -8.71
CA LEU A 98 11.75 -12.82 -9.25
C LEU A 98 12.44 -11.80 -10.18
N PRO A 99 11.76 -11.14 -11.13
CA PRO A 99 12.39 -10.11 -11.94
C PRO A 99 12.99 -8.99 -11.10
N LEU A 100 12.30 -8.58 -10.03
CA LEU A 100 12.80 -7.54 -9.14
C LEU A 100 14.05 -8.01 -8.40
N GLN A 101 14.06 -9.25 -7.91
CA GLN A 101 15.22 -9.81 -7.23
C GLN A 101 16.45 -9.82 -8.15
N MET A 102 16.25 -10.15 -9.41
CA MET A 102 17.31 -10.15 -10.41
C MET A 102 17.85 -8.73 -10.66
N GLU A 103 16.98 -7.75 -10.77
CA GLU A 103 17.39 -6.37 -10.98
C GLU A 103 18.12 -5.79 -9.77
N LEU A 104 17.67 -6.12 -8.56
CA LEU A 104 18.34 -5.70 -7.34
C LEU A 104 19.75 -6.30 -7.23
N ALA A 105 19.90 -7.56 -7.64
CA ALA A 105 21.21 -8.20 -7.64
C ALA A 105 22.21 -7.50 -8.58
N LYS A 106 21.73 -6.96 -9.69
CA LYS A 106 22.57 -6.21 -10.62
C LYS A 106 23.08 -4.89 -10.05
N LEU A 107 22.35 -4.32 -9.10
CA LEU A 107 22.70 -3.01 -8.52
C LEU A 107 23.63 -3.12 -7.30
N ASN A 108 23.84 -4.30 -6.79
CA ASN A 108 24.74 -4.51 -5.64
C ASN A 108 26.19 -4.75 -6.07
#